data_419635ad61baec993815b6b691d518d8
#
_entry.id   419635ad61baec993815b6b691d518d8
#
_cell.length_a   1.000
_cell.length_b   1.000
_cell.length_c   1.000
_cell.angle_alpha   90.00
_cell.angle_beta   90.00
_cell.angle_gamma   90.00
#
_symmetry.space_group_name_H-M   'P 1'
#
loop_
_entity.id
_entity.type
_entity.pdbx_description
1 polymer ?
#
loop_
_entity_poly.entity_id
_entity_poly.type
_entity_poly.pdbx_seq_one_letter_code
_entity_poly.pdbx_strand_id
1 'polypeptide(L)'
;SEMCIRDSSDIVLALPVPAFTVMLSKILALYLENLVFCGLWMLPTGAAYLVYAGLGAGQVAGFCVRLLAAALFLPLLPSVLALLGGWVIAYFSGRMKHKSLVGTVLSIVLTGAVLVGSLQINALAAALLQNIEGVRRTLHTWLLPLGLLLDGLVGSWGALLGFLLISLAPFLVLVWGMSTQYKRILSSLASHVTRSDYRLREVKAGGRFAALFKKECGRYFGTTIYLLNTGIGAVMLLGFSVYVLFVRGQAALLVAQMGGAQAVAPMLAAVVCLMQATVNPACVSISLEGRTLWILKEAPVPPRELFGAKALVNVLVSDVPATLSVLLLWFGLGLSAPDALALLALCVCCLLYTSPSPRDCS
;
A
#
# COMPACT_ATOMS: atom_id res chain seq x y z
N SER A 1 -12.78 1.83 3.63
CA SER A 1 -13.12 3.27 3.58
C SER A 1 -13.24 3.82 2.16
N GLU A 2 -12.42 3.41 1.20
CA GLU A 2 -12.48 3.94 -0.18
C GLU A 2 -13.70 3.50 -0.99
N MET A 3 -14.31 2.36 -0.70
CA MET A 3 -15.59 2.00 -1.32
C MET A 3 -16.75 2.84 -0.80
N CYS A 4 -16.75 3.20 0.48
CA CYS A 4 -17.67 4.21 1.01
C CYS A 4 -17.46 5.58 0.33
N ILE A 5 -16.23 5.92 -0.05
CA ILE A 5 -15.92 7.15 -0.78
C ILE A 5 -16.54 7.13 -2.20
N ARG A 6 -16.57 6.00 -2.87
CA ARG A 6 -17.18 5.86 -4.20
C ARG A 6 -18.71 5.94 -4.14
N ASP A 7 -19.35 5.28 -3.17
CA ASP A 7 -20.80 5.35 -2.95
C ASP A 7 -21.25 6.74 -2.48
N SER A 8 -20.41 7.43 -1.68
CA SER A 8 -20.69 8.79 -1.24
C SER A 8 -20.40 9.86 -2.30
N SER A 9 -19.63 9.54 -3.35
CA SER A 9 -19.28 10.51 -4.40
C SER A 9 -20.50 10.93 -5.20
N ASP A 10 -21.45 10.03 -5.45
CA ASP A 10 -22.68 10.34 -6.17
C ASP A 10 -23.59 11.27 -5.35
N ILE A 11 -23.65 11.05 -4.03
CA ILE A 11 -24.41 11.90 -3.10
C ILE A 11 -23.74 13.29 -3.00
N VAL A 12 -22.42 13.33 -2.87
CA VAL A 12 -21.66 14.58 -2.74
C VAL A 12 -21.71 15.40 -4.04
N LEU A 13 -21.75 14.76 -5.21
CA LEU A 13 -21.89 15.44 -6.49
C LEU A 13 -23.31 15.99 -6.75
N ALA A 14 -24.32 15.41 -6.10
CA ALA A 14 -25.68 15.92 -6.13
C ALA A 14 -25.87 17.17 -5.26
N LEU A 15 -24.93 17.44 -4.34
CA LEU A 15 -24.97 18.64 -3.51
C LEU A 15 -24.54 19.87 -4.32
N PRO A 16 -25.12 21.06 -4.04
CA PRO A 16 -24.75 22.32 -4.70
C PRO A 16 -23.39 22.85 -4.17
N VAL A 17 -22.36 21.98 -4.20
CA VAL A 17 -21.00 22.30 -3.73
C VAL A 17 -20.07 22.36 -4.94
N PRO A 18 -19.16 23.36 -5.02
CA PRO A 18 -18.16 23.41 -6.08
C PRO A 18 -17.30 22.14 -6.10
N ALA A 19 -17.04 21.59 -7.28
CA ALA A 19 -16.21 20.40 -7.45
C ALA A 19 -14.80 20.58 -6.84
N PHE A 20 -14.29 21.80 -6.84
CA PHE A 20 -13.04 22.18 -6.18
C PHE A 20 -13.05 21.87 -4.68
N THR A 21 -14.12 22.26 -3.96
CA THR A 21 -14.23 22.02 -2.50
C THR A 21 -14.25 20.54 -2.18
N VAL A 22 -14.94 19.72 -2.98
CA VAL A 22 -14.98 18.27 -2.81
C VAL A 22 -13.59 17.66 -3.02
N MET A 23 -12.89 18.10 -4.06
CA MET A 23 -11.53 17.63 -4.34
C MET A 23 -10.56 18.07 -3.21
N LEU A 24 -10.64 19.33 -2.80
CA LEU A 24 -9.78 19.88 -1.76
C LEU A 24 -9.96 19.14 -0.43
N SER A 25 -11.19 18.79 -0.05
CA SER A 25 -11.45 18.03 1.18
C SER A 25 -10.78 16.64 1.16
N LYS A 26 -10.78 15.96 0.02
CA LYS A 26 -10.10 14.66 -0.15
C LYS A 26 -8.59 14.79 -0.11
N ILE A 27 -8.04 15.80 -0.79
CA ILE A 27 -6.59 16.07 -0.77
C ILE A 27 -6.13 16.46 0.64
N LEU A 28 -6.93 17.27 1.35
CA LEU A 28 -6.63 17.65 2.72
C LEU A 28 -6.64 16.45 3.66
N ALA A 29 -7.57 15.51 3.50
CA ALA A 29 -7.61 14.29 4.30
C ALA A 29 -6.33 13.44 4.09
N LEU A 30 -5.92 13.24 2.82
CA LEU A 30 -4.67 12.55 2.48
C LEU A 30 -3.43 13.28 3.03
N TYR A 31 -3.43 14.61 2.96
CA TYR A 31 -2.34 15.41 3.50
C TYR A 31 -2.24 15.27 5.02
N LEU A 32 -3.35 15.31 5.75
CA LEU A 32 -3.38 15.13 7.21
C LEU A 32 -2.90 13.73 7.61
N GLU A 33 -3.30 12.70 6.89
CA GLU A 33 -2.80 11.33 7.09
C GLU A 33 -1.28 11.26 6.93
N ASN A 34 -0.75 11.79 5.82
CA ASN A 34 0.69 11.84 5.58
C ASN A 34 1.43 12.72 6.61
N LEU A 35 0.81 13.80 7.08
CA LEU A 35 1.38 14.68 8.11
C LEU A 35 1.59 13.92 9.43
N VAL A 36 0.61 13.11 9.83
CA VAL A 36 0.73 12.27 11.04
C VAL A 36 1.89 11.28 10.89
N PHE A 37 1.99 10.60 9.76
CA PHE A 37 3.09 9.67 9.50
C PHE A 37 4.46 10.36 9.46
N CYS A 38 4.59 11.48 8.75
CA CYS A 38 5.84 12.25 8.72
C CYS A 38 6.21 12.77 10.10
N GLY A 39 5.25 13.28 10.88
CA GLY A 39 5.47 13.76 12.23
C GLY A 39 5.95 12.65 13.16
N LEU A 40 5.37 11.45 13.07
CA LEU A 40 5.74 10.29 13.87
C LEU A 40 7.21 9.89 13.69
N TRP A 41 7.78 10.10 12.51
CA TRP A 41 9.20 9.81 12.23
C TRP A 41 10.11 11.02 12.46
N MET A 42 9.69 12.22 12.04
CA MET A 42 10.53 13.41 12.11
C MET A 42 10.71 13.94 13.55
N LEU A 43 9.66 13.89 14.38
CA LEU A 43 9.74 14.44 15.73
C LEU A 43 10.70 13.66 16.64
N PRO A 44 10.65 12.30 16.69
CA PRO A 44 11.64 11.55 17.48
C PRO A 44 13.07 11.69 16.98
N THR A 45 13.27 11.71 15.65
CA THR A 45 14.62 11.91 15.09
C THR A 45 15.16 13.30 15.35
N GLY A 46 14.30 14.33 15.29
CA GLY A 46 14.64 15.70 15.67
C GLY A 46 14.96 15.82 17.17
N ALA A 47 14.18 15.16 18.04
CA ALA A 47 14.46 15.12 19.47
C ALA A 47 15.79 14.42 19.78
N ALA A 48 16.08 13.29 19.13
CA ALA A 48 17.37 12.61 19.26
C ALA A 48 18.53 13.53 18.82
N TYR A 49 18.39 14.25 17.71
CA TYR A 49 19.40 15.20 17.27
C TYR A 49 19.66 16.31 18.31
N LEU A 50 18.62 16.86 18.94
CA LEU A 50 18.76 17.87 19.97
C LEU A 50 19.54 17.38 21.19
N VAL A 51 19.35 16.12 21.59
CA VAL A 51 20.07 15.51 22.73
C VAL A 51 21.55 15.35 22.42
N TYR A 52 21.90 14.94 21.19
CA TYR A 52 23.29 14.61 20.81
C TYR A 52 24.07 15.81 20.27
N ALA A 53 23.41 16.84 19.74
CA ALA A 53 24.08 17.97 19.09
C ALA A 53 24.63 19.03 20.07
N GLY A 54 24.27 19.00 21.35
CA GLY A 54 24.81 19.91 22.38
C GLY A 54 24.51 21.39 22.06
N LEU A 55 23.37 21.71 21.47
CA LEU A 55 23.01 23.06 21.02
C LEU A 55 22.70 24.00 22.19
N GLY A 56 23.10 25.26 22.07
CA GLY A 56 22.69 26.32 23.01
C GLY A 56 21.18 26.65 22.89
N ALA A 57 20.59 27.23 23.93
CA ALA A 57 19.14 27.46 24.03
C ALA A 57 18.54 28.21 22.81
N GLY A 58 19.21 29.23 22.28
CA GLY A 58 18.75 29.96 21.10
C GLY A 58 18.81 29.11 19.80
N GLN A 59 19.78 28.23 19.69
CA GLN A 59 19.91 27.31 18.54
C GLN A 59 18.84 26.22 18.60
N VAL A 60 18.49 25.75 19.82
CA VAL A 60 17.40 24.78 20.03
C VAL A 60 16.07 25.37 19.54
N ALA A 61 15.75 26.60 19.96
CA ALA A 61 14.52 27.26 19.52
C ALA A 61 14.46 27.41 17.99
N GLY A 62 15.56 27.86 17.37
CA GLY A 62 15.67 27.98 15.91
C GLY A 62 15.55 26.64 15.19
N PHE A 63 16.13 25.57 15.73
CA PHE A 63 15.99 24.22 15.17
C PHE A 63 14.55 23.70 15.28
N CYS A 64 13.88 23.88 16.42
CA CYS A 64 12.48 23.46 16.60
C CYS A 64 11.54 24.15 15.59
N VAL A 65 11.70 25.44 15.34
CA VAL A 65 10.91 26.16 14.35
C VAL A 65 11.15 25.59 12.93
N ARG A 66 12.41 25.35 12.59
CA ARG A 66 12.77 24.75 11.28
C ARG A 66 12.24 23.32 11.14
N LEU A 67 12.33 22.53 12.21
CA LEU A 67 11.81 21.15 12.23
C LEU A 67 10.29 21.14 12.04
N LEU A 68 9.56 22.00 12.72
CA LEU A 68 8.10 22.10 12.57
C LEU A 68 7.71 22.57 11.16
N ALA A 69 8.40 23.57 10.61
CA ALA A 69 8.18 24.01 9.25
C ALA A 69 8.46 22.87 8.24
N ALA A 70 9.58 22.16 8.41
CA ALA A 70 9.92 21.01 7.59
C ALA A 70 8.88 19.89 7.69
N ALA A 71 8.42 19.56 8.91
CA ALA A 71 7.41 18.54 9.14
C ALA A 71 6.07 18.85 8.47
N LEU A 72 5.69 20.13 8.40
CA LEU A 72 4.48 20.56 7.70
C LEU A 72 4.60 20.45 6.18
N PHE A 73 5.75 20.70 5.57
CA PHE A 73 5.88 20.74 4.12
C PHE A 73 6.44 19.45 3.51
N LEU A 74 7.13 18.62 4.28
CA LEU A 74 7.65 17.33 3.80
C LEU A 74 6.58 16.41 3.22
N PRO A 75 5.36 16.28 3.81
CA PRO A 75 4.30 15.43 3.26
C PRO A 75 3.82 15.84 1.86
N LEU A 76 4.05 17.08 1.46
CA LEU A 76 3.63 17.57 0.15
C LEU A 76 4.37 16.86 -1.00
N LEU A 77 5.66 16.55 -0.84
CA LEU A 77 6.46 15.88 -1.86
C LEU A 77 5.93 14.49 -2.23
N PRO A 78 5.77 13.53 -1.29
CA PRO A 78 5.18 12.23 -1.61
C PRO A 78 3.73 12.36 -2.09
N SER A 79 2.96 13.35 -1.61
CA SER A 79 1.61 13.61 -2.09
C SER A 79 1.58 14.03 -3.56
N VAL A 80 2.53 14.85 -4.01
CA VAL A 80 2.69 15.22 -5.43
C VAL A 80 2.95 13.97 -6.29
N LEU A 81 3.86 13.10 -5.86
CA LEU A 81 4.18 11.87 -6.58
C LEU A 81 2.98 10.90 -6.62
N ALA A 82 2.25 10.77 -5.50
CA ALA A 82 1.05 9.94 -5.41
C ALA A 82 -0.08 10.47 -6.32
N LEU A 83 -0.30 11.78 -6.34
CA LEU A 83 -1.30 12.42 -7.21
C LEU A 83 -0.95 12.26 -8.70
N LEU A 84 0.32 12.44 -9.07
CA LEU A 84 0.80 12.21 -10.44
C LEU A 84 0.65 10.74 -10.84
N GLY A 85 1.06 9.80 -9.99
CA GLY A 85 0.91 8.37 -10.20
C GLY A 85 -0.55 7.96 -10.37
N GLY A 86 -1.42 8.44 -9.49
CA GLY A 86 -2.87 8.23 -9.58
C GLY A 86 -3.47 8.81 -10.87
N TRP A 87 -3.04 10.00 -11.27
CA TRP A 87 -3.49 10.61 -12.52
C TRP A 87 -3.04 9.82 -13.76
N VAL A 88 -1.79 9.36 -13.79
CA VAL A 88 -1.25 8.50 -14.86
C VAL A 88 -2.05 7.20 -14.96
N ILE A 89 -2.28 6.53 -13.83
CA ILE A 89 -3.08 5.30 -13.78
C ILE A 89 -4.49 5.55 -14.30
N ALA A 90 -5.16 6.62 -13.84
CA ALA A 90 -6.51 6.98 -14.27
C ALA A 90 -6.58 7.29 -15.77
N TYR A 91 -5.58 8.00 -16.30
CA TYR A 91 -5.51 8.38 -17.72
C TYR A 91 -5.36 7.15 -18.63
N PHE A 92 -4.42 6.26 -18.33
CA PHE A 92 -4.19 5.05 -19.14
C PHE A 92 -5.33 4.04 -18.96
N SER A 93 -5.76 3.78 -17.72
CA SER A 93 -6.87 2.87 -17.45
C SER A 93 -8.16 3.32 -18.12
N GLY A 94 -8.42 4.64 -18.21
CA GLY A 94 -9.61 5.20 -18.84
C GLY A 94 -9.74 4.93 -20.34
N ARG A 95 -8.65 4.65 -21.06
CA ARG A 95 -8.62 4.50 -22.53
C ARG A 95 -8.66 3.04 -23.02
N MET A 96 -8.51 2.06 -22.14
CA MET A 96 -8.37 0.66 -22.53
C MET A 96 -9.65 -0.15 -22.31
N LYS A 97 -9.88 -1.18 -23.16
CA LYS A 97 -11.05 -2.08 -23.07
C LYS A 97 -11.13 -2.85 -21.75
N HIS A 98 -9.97 -3.26 -21.19
CA HIS A 98 -9.86 -4.01 -19.93
C HIS A 98 -9.34 -3.13 -18.80
N LYS A 99 -10.06 -2.07 -18.48
CA LYS A 99 -9.66 -1.00 -17.56
C LYS A 99 -9.25 -1.48 -16.17
N SER A 100 -9.98 -2.44 -15.61
CA SER A 100 -9.68 -3.00 -14.29
C SER A 100 -8.33 -3.73 -14.28
N LEU A 101 -8.07 -4.59 -15.28
CA LEU A 101 -6.81 -5.33 -15.39
C LEU A 101 -5.61 -4.39 -15.59
N VAL A 102 -5.76 -3.40 -16.49
CA VAL A 102 -4.67 -2.45 -16.76
C VAL A 102 -4.39 -1.56 -15.55
N GLY A 103 -5.43 -1.07 -14.89
CA GLY A 103 -5.28 -0.32 -13.65
C GLY A 103 -4.55 -1.14 -12.57
N THR A 104 -4.92 -2.41 -12.42
CA THR A 104 -4.29 -3.33 -11.46
C THR A 104 -2.82 -3.57 -11.80
N VAL A 105 -2.50 -3.93 -13.05
CA VAL A 105 -1.12 -4.17 -13.49
C VAL A 105 -0.26 -2.93 -13.31
N LEU A 106 -0.75 -1.76 -13.73
CA LEU A 106 -0.02 -0.50 -13.60
C LEU A 106 0.20 -0.11 -12.14
N SER A 107 -0.77 -0.36 -11.28
CA SER A 107 -0.62 -0.12 -9.83
C SER A 107 0.39 -1.08 -9.20
N ILE A 108 0.39 -2.37 -9.58
CA ILE A 108 1.38 -3.35 -9.13
C ILE A 108 2.79 -2.95 -9.59
N VAL A 109 2.95 -2.54 -10.84
CA VAL A 109 4.24 -2.08 -11.37
C VAL A 109 4.73 -0.84 -10.64
N LEU A 110 3.85 0.14 -10.41
CA LEU A 110 4.20 1.35 -9.67
C LEU A 110 4.60 1.04 -8.22
N THR A 111 3.80 0.22 -7.54
CA THR A 111 4.10 -0.21 -6.17
C THR A 111 5.41 -1.00 -6.12
N GLY A 112 5.64 -1.92 -7.06
CA GLY A 112 6.89 -2.67 -7.19
C GLY A 112 8.09 -1.75 -7.43
N ALA A 113 7.97 -0.74 -8.27
CA ALA A 113 9.03 0.24 -8.52
C ALA A 113 9.37 1.04 -7.26
N VAL A 114 8.37 1.46 -6.48
CA VAL A 114 8.57 2.13 -5.18
C VAL A 114 9.27 1.20 -4.19
N LEU A 115 8.86 -0.06 -4.12
CA LEU A 115 9.49 -1.05 -3.22
C LEU A 115 10.95 -1.32 -3.61
N VAL A 116 11.23 -1.55 -4.89
CA VAL A 116 12.62 -1.74 -5.36
C VAL A 116 13.45 -0.48 -5.09
N GLY A 117 12.89 0.72 -5.31
CA GLY A 117 13.52 1.99 -4.95
C GLY A 117 13.81 2.09 -3.45
N SER A 118 12.90 1.63 -2.58
CA SER A 118 13.09 1.66 -1.13
C SER A 118 14.22 0.71 -0.66
N LEU A 119 14.46 -0.40 -1.34
CA LEU A 119 15.59 -1.29 -1.03
C LEU A 119 16.95 -0.62 -1.28
N GLN A 120 17.02 0.29 -2.26
CA GLN A 120 18.25 1.06 -2.53
C GLN A 120 18.56 2.09 -1.43
N ILE A 121 17.55 2.50 -0.64
CA ILE A 121 17.74 3.43 0.49
C ILE A 121 18.67 2.81 1.56
N ASN A 122 18.61 1.50 1.77
CA ASN A 122 19.52 0.83 2.72
C ASN A 122 20.97 0.84 2.23
N ALA A 123 21.21 0.65 0.94
CA ALA A 123 22.53 0.80 0.34
C ALA A 123 23.03 2.24 0.42
N LEU A 124 22.14 3.20 0.21
CA LEU A 124 22.41 4.62 0.39
C LEU A 124 22.73 4.94 1.86
N ALA A 125 21.98 4.39 2.82
CA ALA A 125 22.24 4.57 4.25
C ALA A 125 23.60 3.99 4.67
N ALA A 126 24.00 2.82 4.16
CA ALA A 126 25.33 2.24 4.39
C ALA A 126 26.44 3.12 3.78
N ALA A 127 26.23 3.65 2.59
CA ALA A 127 27.15 4.59 1.95
C ALA A 127 27.24 5.94 2.71
N LEU A 128 26.13 6.40 3.33
CA LEU A 128 26.07 7.56 4.22
C LEU A 128 27.04 7.45 5.39
N LEU A 129 27.08 6.29 6.02
CA LEU A 129 27.95 6.04 7.18
C LEU A 129 29.44 6.05 6.79
N GLN A 130 29.76 5.72 5.52
CA GLN A 130 31.14 5.67 5.01
C GLN A 130 31.60 6.97 4.37
N ASN A 131 30.70 7.77 3.76
CA ASN A 131 31.07 8.99 3.04
C ASN A 131 29.92 10.03 3.06
N ILE A 132 29.81 10.76 4.17
CA ILE A 132 28.79 11.78 4.40
C ILE A 132 28.82 12.89 3.32
N GLU A 133 30.04 13.31 2.90
CA GLU A 133 30.21 14.36 1.90
C GLU A 133 29.75 13.92 0.50
N GLY A 134 30.05 12.70 0.11
CA GLY A 134 29.59 12.12 -1.16
C GLY A 134 28.08 12.01 -1.22
N VAL A 135 27.45 11.62 -0.13
CA VAL A 135 25.98 11.53 -0.06
C VAL A 135 25.34 12.90 -0.07
N ARG A 136 25.87 13.88 0.67
CA ARG A 136 25.38 15.25 0.61
C ARG A 136 25.41 15.77 -0.84
N ARG A 137 26.51 15.55 -1.56
CA ARG A 137 26.63 15.91 -2.99
C ARG A 137 25.59 15.19 -3.85
N THR A 138 25.36 13.88 -3.62
CA THR A 138 24.37 13.11 -4.36
C THR A 138 22.93 13.61 -4.09
N LEU A 139 22.59 13.92 -2.83
CA LEU A 139 21.29 14.49 -2.49
C LEU A 139 21.07 15.85 -3.14
N HIS A 140 22.07 16.72 -3.18
CA HIS A 140 21.98 18.01 -3.87
C HIS A 140 21.87 17.87 -5.38
N THR A 141 22.45 16.83 -5.99
CA THR A 141 22.44 16.66 -7.44
C THR A 141 21.17 15.97 -7.94
N TRP A 142 20.74 14.89 -7.26
CA TRP A 142 19.63 14.04 -7.72
C TRP A 142 18.33 14.24 -6.94
N LEU A 143 18.40 14.63 -5.67
CA LEU A 143 17.27 14.81 -4.77
C LEU A 143 17.31 16.20 -4.14
N LEU A 144 17.40 17.23 -4.97
CA LEU A 144 17.52 18.64 -4.57
C LEU A 144 16.59 19.05 -3.42
N PRO A 145 15.31 18.64 -3.35
CA PRO A 145 14.45 18.97 -2.22
C PRO A 145 14.97 18.43 -0.88
N LEU A 146 15.53 17.21 -0.87
CA LEU A 146 16.08 16.61 0.36
C LEU A 146 17.40 17.26 0.77
N GLY A 147 18.24 17.66 -0.19
CA GLY A 147 19.45 18.42 0.07
C GLY A 147 19.14 19.78 0.74
N LEU A 148 18.16 20.51 0.20
CA LEU A 148 17.70 21.78 0.75
C LEU A 148 17.05 21.60 2.13
N LEU A 149 16.33 20.50 2.37
CA LEU A 149 15.77 20.16 3.68
C LEU A 149 16.88 20.00 4.72
N LEU A 150 17.93 19.22 4.39
CA LEU A 150 19.05 18.99 5.30
C LEU A 150 19.79 20.29 5.64
N ASP A 151 20.15 21.09 4.65
CA ASP A 151 20.81 22.37 4.87
C ASP A 151 19.91 23.36 5.62
N GLY A 152 18.61 23.32 5.37
CA GLY A 152 17.61 24.10 6.09
C GLY A 152 17.52 23.73 7.57
N LEU A 153 17.55 22.45 7.90
CA LEU A 153 17.53 21.98 9.30
C LEU A 153 18.80 22.33 10.04
N VAL A 154 19.98 22.21 9.39
CA VAL A 154 21.28 22.49 10.03
C VAL A 154 21.51 23.98 10.30
N GLY A 155 20.90 24.89 9.53
CA GLY A 155 21.06 26.30 9.87
C GLY A 155 20.77 27.33 8.77
N SER A 156 20.62 26.92 7.53
CA SER A 156 20.38 27.83 6.41
C SER A 156 18.89 28.14 6.21
N TRP A 157 18.43 29.31 6.61
CA TRP A 157 17.04 29.75 6.35
C TRP A 157 16.71 29.86 4.88
N GLY A 158 17.69 30.22 4.04
CA GLY A 158 17.50 30.29 2.58
C GLY A 158 17.25 28.90 1.97
N ALA A 159 17.96 27.88 2.44
CA ALA A 159 17.74 26.50 2.00
C ALA A 159 16.37 25.98 2.45
N LEU A 160 15.95 26.31 3.68
CA LEU A 160 14.62 25.97 4.17
C LEU A 160 13.53 26.62 3.30
N LEU A 161 13.62 27.91 3.01
CA LEU A 161 12.68 28.60 2.12
C LEU A 161 12.66 27.98 0.73
N GLY A 162 13.81 27.61 0.19
CA GLY A 162 13.91 26.89 -1.09
C GLY A 162 13.16 25.54 -1.04
N PHE A 163 13.34 24.78 0.04
CA PHE A 163 12.62 23.52 0.26
C PHE A 163 11.09 23.75 0.34
N LEU A 164 10.63 24.75 1.10
CA LEU A 164 9.20 25.07 1.23
C LEU A 164 8.59 25.43 -0.13
N LEU A 165 9.28 26.23 -0.94
CA LEU A 165 8.81 26.63 -2.27
C LEU A 165 8.75 25.44 -3.24
N ILE A 166 9.80 24.61 -3.28
CA ILE A 166 9.85 23.42 -4.15
C ILE A 166 8.81 22.38 -3.74
N SER A 167 8.46 22.31 -2.48
CA SER A 167 7.40 21.40 -2.00
C SER A 167 5.99 21.93 -2.29
N LEU A 168 5.77 23.23 -2.06
CA LEU A 168 4.45 23.85 -2.16
C LEU A 168 4.05 24.14 -3.61
N ALA A 169 4.96 24.66 -4.43
CA ALA A 169 4.64 25.12 -5.78
C ALA A 169 4.09 23.99 -6.68
N PRO A 170 4.73 22.80 -6.81
CA PRO A 170 4.20 21.73 -7.64
C PRO A 170 2.90 21.15 -7.05
N PHE A 171 2.74 21.14 -5.73
CA PHE A 171 1.50 20.72 -5.09
C PHE A 171 0.32 21.64 -5.48
N LEU A 172 0.49 22.94 -5.38
CA LEU A 172 -0.55 23.91 -5.78
C LEU A 172 -0.87 23.85 -7.27
N VAL A 173 0.14 23.71 -8.13
CA VAL A 173 -0.05 23.56 -9.59
C VAL A 173 -0.86 22.31 -9.90
N LEU A 174 -0.55 21.18 -9.25
CA LEU A 174 -1.31 19.94 -9.44
C LEU A 174 -2.73 20.05 -8.93
N VAL A 175 -2.94 20.60 -7.73
CA VAL A 175 -4.27 20.81 -7.18
C VAL A 175 -5.11 21.70 -8.09
N TRP A 176 -4.53 22.76 -8.61
CA TRP A 176 -5.20 23.66 -9.56
C TRP A 176 -5.52 22.96 -10.87
N GLY A 177 -4.54 22.26 -11.47
CA GLY A 177 -4.72 21.52 -12.71
C GLY A 177 -5.75 20.40 -12.60
N MET A 178 -5.75 19.66 -11.50
CA MET A 178 -6.75 18.62 -11.24
C MET A 178 -8.14 19.20 -10.99
N SER A 179 -8.25 20.37 -10.36
CA SER A 179 -9.54 21.01 -10.08
C SER A 179 -10.31 21.35 -11.36
N THR A 180 -9.60 21.79 -12.38
CA THR A 180 -10.20 22.13 -13.68
C THR A 180 -10.73 20.90 -14.43
N GLN A 181 -10.12 19.74 -14.21
CA GLN A 181 -10.46 18.49 -14.88
C GLN A 181 -11.27 17.52 -14.01
N TYR A 182 -11.50 17.84 -12.74
CA TYR A 182 -12.10 16.92 -11.75
C TYR A 182 -13.45 16.34 -12.20
N LYS A 183 -14.37 17.19 -12.71
CA LYS A 183 -15.65 16.74 -13.24
C LYS A 183 -15.49 15.77 -14.42
N ARG A 184 -14.52 16.02 -15.30
CA ARG A 184 -14.25 15.20 -16.47
C ARG A 184 -13.64 13.85 -16.09
N ILE A 185 -12.73 13.84 -15.12
CA ILE A 185 -12.13 12.63 -14.57
C ILE A 185 -13.20 11.78 -13.88
N LEU A 186 -14.04 12.41 -13.05
CA LEU A 186 -15.07 11.73 -12.29
C LEU A 186 -16.18 11.20 -13.20
N SER A 187 -16.63 11.96 -14.20
CA SER A 187 -17.59 11.49 -15.19
C SER A 187 -17.02 10.36 -16.05
N SER A 188 -15.73 10.40 -16.41
CA SER A 188 -15.08 9.29 -17.12
C SER A 188 -14.97 8.03 -16.28
N LEU A 189 -14.81 8.13 -14.97
CA LEU A 189 -14.83 7.00 -14.04
C LEU A 189 -16.26 6.49 -13.79
N ALA A 190 -17.24 7.38 -13.69
CA ALA A 190 -18.65 7.05 -13.47
C ALA A 190 -19.37 6.55 -14.73
N SER A 191 -19.04 7.07 -15.91
CA SER A 191 -19.67 6.72 -17.20
C SER A 191 -19.34 5.32 -17.71
N HIS A 192 -18.69 4.49 -16.91
CA HIS A 192 -18.40 3.11 -17.20
C HIS A 192 -19.51 2.15 -16.78
N VAL A 193 -20.75 2.53 -17.09
CA VAL A 193 -21.75 1.53 -17.42
C VAL A 193 -21.24 0.90 -18.73
N THR A 194 -20.53 -0.20 -18.60
CA THR A 194 -20.25 -1.08 -19.71
C THR A 194 -21.62 -1.34 -20.34
N ARG A 195 -21.84 -0.86 -21.58
CA ARG A 195 -22.83 -1.47 -22.44
C ARG A 195 -22.37 -2.90 -22.65
N SER A 196 -22.66 -3.76 -21.67
CA SER A 196 -22.56 -5.18 -21.90
C SER A 196 -23.71 -5.47 -22.86
N ASP A 197 -23.37 -5.93 -24.04
CA ASP A 197 -24.32 -6.62 -24.93
C ASP A 197 -24.70 -7.92 -24.20
N TYR A 198 -25.53 -7.75 -23.15
CA TYR A 198 -25.99 -8.85 -22.34
C TYR A 198 -26.98 -9.65 -23.17
N ARG A 199 -26.49 -10.62 -23.90
CA ARG A 199 -27.33 -11.65 -24.50
C ARG A 199 -27.65 -12.65 -23.40
N LEU A 200 -28.93 -12.77 -23.09
CA LEU A 200 -29.44 -13.87 -22.26
C LEU A 200 -28.98 -15.19 -22.90
N ARG A 201 -27.89 -15.75 -22.38
CA ARG A 201 -27.50 -17.12 -22.66
C ARG A 201 -28.22 -17.99 -21.64
N GLU A 202 -28.75 -19.14 -22.08
CA GLU A 202 -29.20 -20.17 -21.16
C GLU A 202 -28.12 -20.43 -20.12
N VAL A 203 -28.38 -20.06 -18.89
CA VAL A 203 -27.46 -20.33 -17.78
C VAL A 203 -27.66 -21.78 -17.42
N LYS A 204 -26.74 -22.64 -17.82
CA LYS A 204 -26.70 -24.01 -17.32
C LYS A 204 -26.64 -23.94 -15.80
N ALA A 205 -27.59 -24.61 -15.12
CA ALA A 205 -27.65 -24.69 -13.68
C ALA A 205 -26.36 -25.37 -13.17
N GLY A 206 -25.42 -24.55 -12.70
CA GLY A 206 -24.21 -25.00 -12.01
C GLY A 206 -24.48 -25.22 -10.53
N GLY A 207 -23.58 -25.92 -9.84
CA GLY A 207 -23.69 -26.08 -8.39
C GLY A 207 -23.69 -24.71 -7.69
N ARG A 208 -24.55 -24.54 -6.67
CA ARG A 208 -24.70 -23.27 -5.90
C ARG A 208 -23.37 -22.75 -5.36
N PHE A 209 -22.56 -23.63 -4.78
CA PHE A 209 -21.24 -23.30 -4.24
C PHE A 209 -20.30 -22.76 -5.34
N ALA A 210 -20.25 -23.42 -6.51
CA ALA A 210 -19.41 -22.95 -7.63
C ALA A 210 -19.84 -21.58 -8.16
N ALA A 211 -21.15 -21.30 -8.19
CA ALA A 211 -21.67 -19.99 -8.57
C ALA A 211 -21.28 -18.89 -7.57
N LEU A 212 -21.39 -19.17 -6.27
CA LEU A 212 -20.95 -18.27 -5.20
C LEU A 212 -19.44 -18.00 -5.26
N PHE A 213 -18.64 -19.05 -5.39
CA PHE A 213 -17.19 -18.95 -5.52
C PHE A 213 -16.79 -18.13 -6.74
N LYS A 214 -17.39 -18.40 -7.91
CA LYS A 214 -17.15 -17.62 -9.13
C LYS A 214 -17.53 -16.14 -8.95
N LYS A 215 -18.62 -15.86 -8.25
CA LYS A 215 -19.04 -14.48 -7.90
C LYS A 215 -17.98 -13.78 -7.04
N GLU A 216 -17.50 -14.45 -5.98
CA GLU A 216 -16.50 -13.89 -5.08
C GLU A 216 -15.14 -13.67 -5.79
N CYS A 217 -14.68 -14.64 -6.59
CA CYS A 217 -13.49 -14.47 -7.42
C CYS A 217 -13.65 -13.31 -8.41
N GLY A 218 -14.80 -13.23 -9.10
CA GLY A 218 -15.10 -12.14 -10.03
C GLY A 218 -15.06 -10.76 -9.34
N ARG A 219 -15.55 -10.67 -8.10
CA ARG A 219 -15.48 -9.45 -7.28
C ARG A 219 -14.04 -9.14 -6.89
N TYR A 220 -13.29 -10.13 -6.40
CA TYR A 220 -11.93 -9.96 -5.95
C TYR A 220 -11.02 -9.44 -7.07
N PHE A 221 -10.98 -10.14 -8.19
CA PHE A 221 -10.15 -9.76 -9.34
C PHE A 221 -10.73 -8.60 -10.17
N GLY A 222 -12.02 -8.34 -10.06
CA GLY A 222 -12.69 -7.22 -10.74
C GLY A 222 -12.52 -5.86 -10.07
N THR A 223 -12.09 -5.82 -8.79
CA THR A 223 -11.95 -4.57 -8.02
C THR A 223 -10.49 -4.33 -7.70
N THR A 224 -9.83 -3.42 -8.44
CA THR A 224 -8.39 -3.12 -8.31
C THR A 224 -7.98 -2.78 -6.89
N ILE A 225 -8.74 -1.89 -6.21
CA ILE A 225 -8.44 -1.45 -4.84
C ILE A 225 -8.52 -2.62 -3.85
N TYR A 226 -9.51 -3.47 -4.01
CA TYR A 226 -9.68 -4.65 -3.16
C TYR A 226 -8.49 -5.61 -3.32
N LEU A 227 -8.12 -5.90 -4.57
CA LEU A 227 -7.00 -6.78 -4.88
C LEU A 227 -5.67 -6.21 -4.37
N LEU A 228 -5.40 -4.91 -4.58
CA LEU A 228 -4.17 -4.29 -4.12
C LEU A 228 -4.07 -4.26 -2.59
N ASN A 229 -5.13 -3.83 -1.90
CA ASN A 229 -5.08 -3.69 -0.44
C ASN A 229 -4.98 -5.03 0.29
N THR A 230 -5.55 -6.09 -0.27
CA THR A 230 -5.57 -7.40 0.38
C THR A 230 -4.70 -8.45 -0.28
N GLY A 231 -4.12 -8.20 -1.44
CA GLY A 231 -3.27 -9.14 -2.17
C GLY A 231 -1.79 -8.76 -2.21
N ILE A 232 -1.46 -7.50 -1.93
CA ILE A 232 -0.07 -7.00 -2.05
C ILE A 232 0.89 -7.75 -1.14
N GLY A 233 0.48 -8.08 0.09
CA GLY A 233 1.32 -8.83 1.03
C GLY A 233 1.70 -10.22 0.51
N ALA A 234 0.77 -10.92 -0.14
CA ALA A 234 1.03 -12.22 -0.76
C ALA A 234 2.03 -12.10 -1.94
N VAL A 235 1.85 -11.09 -2.78
CA VAL A 235 2.77 -10.81 -3.91
C VAL A 235 4.16 -10.45 -3.41
N MET A 236 4.26 -9.63 -2.36
CA MET A 236 5.53 -9.25 -1.76
C MET A 236 6.24 -10.45 -1.13
N LEU A 237 5.52 -11.30 -0.40
CA LEU A 237 6.09 -12.49 0.24
C LEU A 237 6.61 -13.48 -0.80
N LEU A 238 5.82 -13.72 -1.87
CA LEU A 238 6.27 -14.55 -3.00
C LEU A 238 7.47 -13.93 -3.71
N GLY A 239 7.44 -12.64 -4.02
CA GLY A 239 8.54 -11.95 -4.67
C GLY A 239 9.82 -12.00 -3.84
N PHE A 240 9.73 -11.81 -2.53
CA PHE A 240 10.85 -11.95 -1.60
C PHE A 240 11.41 -13.38 -1.58
N SER A 241 10.55 -14.40 -1.49
CA SER A 241 11.00 -15.80 -1.46
C SER A 241 11.67 -16.24 -2.76
N VAL A 242 11.13 -15.78 -3.91
CA VAL A 242 11.76 -15.99 -5.21
C VAL A 242 13.11 -15.27 -5.30
N TYR A 243 13.19 -14.01 -4.84
CA TYR A 243 14.45 -13.26 -4.81
C TYR A 243 15.52 -13.98 -3.99
N VAL A 244 15.17 -14.52 -2.82
CA VAL A 244 16.10 -15.29 -1.96
C VAL A 244 16.67 -16.50 -2.70
N LEU A 245 15.89 -17.17 -3.56
CA LEU A 245 16.40 -18.27 -4.38
C LEU A 245 17.48 -17.83 -5.38
N PHE A 246 17.32 -16.65 -5.99
CA PHE A 246 18.32 -16.11 -6.93
C PHE A 246 19.61 -15.68 -6.24
N VAL A 247 19.53 -15.15 -5.02
CA VAL A 247 20.67 -14.69 -4.23
C VAL A 247 21.11 -15.71 -3.16
N ARG A 248 20.81 -16.97 -3.35
CA ARG A 248 20.98 -18.07 -2.38
C ARG A 248 22.35 -18.07 -1.69
N GLY A 249 23.44 -17.85 -2.44
CA GLY A 249 24.80 -17.82 -1.87
C GLY A 249 25.01 -16.67 -0.89
N GLN A 250 24.52 -15.46 -1.22
CA GLN A 250 24.61 -14.29 -0.36
C GLN A 250 23.68 -14.42 0.85
N ALA A 251 22.48 -14.96 0.63
CA ALA A 251 21.51 -15.20 1.69
C ALA A 251 22.05 -16.21 2.72
N ALA A 252 22.70 -17.27 2.29
CA ALA A 252 23.33 -18.25 3.18
C ALA A 252 24.47 -17.65 4.04
N LEU A 253 25.26 -16.73 3.46
CA LEU A 253 26.29 -15.99 4.21
C LEU A 253 25.68 -15.09 5.28
N LEU A 254 24.60 -14.37 4.94
CA LEU A 254 23.88 -13.53 5.90
C LEU A 254 23.27 -14.36 7.04
N VAL A 255 22.64 -15.50 6.71
CA VAL A 255 22.11 -16.43 7.72
C VAL A 255 23.21 -16.91 8.66
N ALA A 256 24.38 -17.26 8.13
CA ALA A 256 25.54 -17.68 8.95
C ALA A 256 26.02 -16.55 9.88
N GLN A 257 26.08 -15.30 9.40
CA GLN A 257 26.45 -14.12 10.19
C GLN A 257 25.44 -13.81 11.29
N MET A 258 24.14 -14.08 11.06
CA MET A 258 23.05 -13.84 12.03
C MET A 258 22.93 -14.95 13.10
N GLY A 259 23.83 -15.92 13.14
CA GLY A 259 23.77 -17.02 14.11
C GLY A 259 23.13 -18.30 13.58
N GLY A 260 23.00 -18.42 12.26
CA GLY A 260 22.50 -19.62 11.60
C GLY A 260 20.98 -19.65 11.42
N ALA A 261 20.49 -20.74 10.82
CA ALA A 261 19.09 -20.92 10.48
C ALA A 261 18.15 -20.81 11.70
N GLN A 262 18.56 -21.29 12.86
CA GLN A 262 17.77 -21.24 14.10
C GLN A 262 17.52 -19.82 14.60
N ALA A 263 18.47 -18.90 14.42
CA ALA A 263 18.31 -17.50 14.80
C ALA A 263 17.42 -16.74 13.80
N VAL A 264 17.42 -17.13 12.54
CA VAL A 264 16.67 -16.47 11.46
C VAL A 264 15.23 -16.98 11.38
N ALA A 265 14.93 -18.22 11.76
CA ALA A 265 13.59 -18.80 11.70
C ALA A 265 12.49 -17.96 12.41
N PRO A 266 12.69 -17.46 13.66
CA PRO A 266 11.68 -16.62 14.32
C PRO A 266 11.50 -15.26 13.64
N MET A 267 12.54 -14.70 13.02
CA MET A 267 12.43 -13.47 12.25
C MET A 267 11.59 -13.68 10.98
N LEU A 268 11.81 -14.81 10.29
CA LEU A 268 10.98 -15.20 9.15
C LEU A 268 9.53 -15.45 9.56
N ALA A 269 9.31 -16.07 10.71
CA ALA A 269 7.97 -16.25 11.27
C ALA A 269 7.25 -14.92 11.46
N ALA A 270 7.94 -13.92 12.04
CA ALA A 270 7.40 -12.58 12.21
C ALA A 270 7.07 -11.92 10.87
N VAL A 271 7.94 -12.05 9.86
CA VAL A 271 7.71 -11.52 8.51
C VAL A 271 6.51 -12.20 7.85
N VAL A 272 6.42 -13.52 7.90
CA VAL A 272 5.30 -14.29 7.35
C VAL A 272 3.98 -13.89 8.01
N CYS A 273 3.95 -13.83 9.35
CA CYS A 273 2.77 -13.38 10.09
C CYS A 273 2.36 -11.96 9.71
N LEU A 274 3.32 -11.03 9.64
CA LEU A 274 3.04 -9.64 9.27
C LEU A 274 2.46 -9.56 7.87
N MET A 275 3.04 -10.26 6.89
CA MET A 275 2.55 -10.26 5.52
C MET A 275 1.16 -10.90 5.42
N GLN A 276 0.92 -12.02 6.09
CA GLN A 276 -0.41 -12.64 6.12
C GLN A 276 -1.46 -11.80 6.83
N ALA A 277 -1.10 -11.08 7.90
CA ALA A 277 -2.01 -10.16 8.57
C ALA A 277 -2.51 -9.03 7.65
N THR A 278 -1.71 -8.63 6.66
CA THR A 278 -2.12 -7.65 5.65
C THR A 278 -3.00 -8.25 4.55
N VAL A 279 -2.98 -9.58 4.38
CA VAL A 279 -3.73 -10.31 3.33
C VAL A 279 -5.02 -10.88 3.92
N ASN A 280 -6.08 -10.10 3.96
CA ASN A 280 -7.35 -10.53 4.54
C ASN A 280 -8.55 -10.19 3.63
N PRO A 281 -8.72 -10.88 2.48
CA PRO A 281 -9.85 -10.66 1.61
C PRO A 281 -11.19 -11.05 2.25
N ALA A 282 -11.21 -11.99 3.19
CA ALA A 282 -12.44 -12.49 3.78
C ALA A 282 -13.18 -11.44 4.62
N CYS A 283 -12.49 -10.71 5.50
CA CYS A 283 -13.08 -9.64 6.31
C CYS A 283 -13.65 -8.51 5.44
N VAL A 284 -12.93 -8.12 4.40
CA VAL A 284 -13.34 -7.06 3.49
C VAL A 284 -14.54 -7.51 2.63
N SER A 285 -14.63 -8.80 2.27
CA SER A 285 -15.67 -9.33 1.38
C SER A 285 -17.08 -9.16 1.96
N ILE A 286 -17.23 -9.22 3.28
CA ILE A 286 -18.50 -9.03 3.96
C ILE A 286 -18.93 -7.56 3.89
N SER A 287 -18.00 -6.65 4.21
CA SER A 287 -18.25 -5.20 4.14
C SER A 287 -18.55 -4.71 2.71
N LEU A 288 -17.98 -5.36 1.70
CA LEU A 288 -18.23 -5.05 0.30
C LEU A 288 -19.63 -5.45 -0.19
N GLU A 289 -20.32 -6.35 0.50
CA GLU A 289 -21.69 -6.69 0.17
C GLU A 289 -22.66 -5.57 0.56
N GLY A 290 -22.37 -4.85 1.66
CA GLY A 290 -23.05 -3.63 2.04
C GLY A 290 -24.56 -3.63 1.76
N ARG A 291 -25.02 -2.73 0.90
CA ARG A 291 -26.43 -2.60 0.52
C ARG A 291 -27.03 -3.82 -0.18
N THR A 292 -26.22 -4.73 -0.72
CA THR A 292 -26.68 -5.93 -1.45
C THR A 292 -26.75 -7.18 -0.57
N LEU A 293 -26.36 -7.07 0.70
CA LEU A 293 -26.36 -8.20 1.65
C LEU A 293 -27.77 -8.81 1.84
N TRP A 294 -28.81 -7.98 1.76
CA TRP A 294 -30.20 -8.45 1.85
C TRP A 294 -30.56 -9.48 0.78
N ILE A 295 -30.01 -9.34 -0.46
CA ILE A 295 -30.25 -10.29 -1.54
C ILE A 295 -29.72 -11.69 -1.17
N LEU A 296 -28.59 -11.75 -0.48
CA LEU A 296 -28.01 -13.01 -0.02
C LEU A 296 -28.78 -13.59 1.18
N LYS A 297 -29.39 -12.73 2.03
CA LYS A 297 -30.23 -13.16 3.16
C LYS A 297 -31.56 -13.73 2.69
N GLU A 298 -32.14 -13.18 1.61
CA GLU A 298 -33.39 -13.66 1.00
C GLU A 298 -33.18 -14.90 0.10
N ALA A 299 -31.95 -15.11 -0.40
CA ALA A 299 -31.66 -16.24 -1.26
C ALA A 299 -31.67 -17.56 -0.45
N PRO A 300 -32.23 -18.68 -0.99
CA PRO A 300 -32.25 -19.98 -0.33
C PRO A 300 -30.86 -20.64 -0.36
N VAL A 301 -29.86 -19.96 0.21
CA VAL A 301 -28.47 -20.42 0.26
C VAL A 301 -28.08 -20.70 1.69
N PRO A 302 -27.60 -21.92 2.01
CA PRO A 302 -27.09 -22.21 3.33
C PRO A 302 -25.91 -21.30 3.70
N PRO A 303 -25.88 -20.74 4.92
CA PRO A 303 -24.76 -19.89 5.36
C PRO A 303 -23.38 -20.55 5.21
N ARG A 304 -23.33 -21.87 5.40
CA ARG A 304 -22.07 -22.64 5.20
C ARG A 304 -21.52 -22.57 3.80
N GLU A 305 -22.37 -22.59 2.75
CA GLU A 305 -21.91 -22.45 1.36
C GLU A 305 -21.44 -21.03 1.08
N LEU A 306 -22.11 -20.02 1.62
CA LEU A 306 -21.74 -18.62 1.47
C LEU A 306 -20.38 -18.32 2.11
N PHE A 307 -20.22 -18.67 3.38
CA PHE A 307 -18.97 -18.46 4.10
C PHE A 307 -17.84 -19.35 3.57
N GLY A 308 -18.15 -20.59 3.18
CA GLY A 308 -17.19 -21.49 2.55
C GLY A 308 -16.62 -20.94 1.25
N ALA A 309 -17.45 -20.33 0.41
CA ALA A 309 -16.97 -19.68 -0.83
C ALA A 309 -16.04 -18.50 -0.54
N LYS A 310 -16.35 -17.67 0.46
CA LYS A 310 -15.49 -16.56 0.89
C LYS A 310 -14.18 -17.05 1.51
N ALA A 311 -14.25 -18.07 2.38
CA ALA A 311 -13.08 -18.70 2.97
C ALA A 311 -12.16 -19.31 1.90
N LEU A 312 -12.73 -19.97 0.87
CA LEU A 312 -11.93 -20.54 -0.21
C LEU A 312 -11.17 -19.47 -1.00
N VAL A 313 -11.75 -18.29 -1.25
CA VAL A 313 -11.03 -17.17 -1.86
C VAL A 313 -9.89 -16.70 -0.95
N ASN A 314 -10.12 -16.64 0.37
CA ASN A 314 -9.08 -16.29 1.34
C ASN A 314 -7.92 -17.31 1.31
N VAL A 315 -8.21 -18.60 1.31
CA VAL A 315 -7.19 -19.67 1.17
C VAL A 315 -6.38 -19.49 -0.09
N LEU A 316 -7.02 -19.28 -1.24
CA LEU A 316 -6.33 -19.16 -2.53
C LEU A 316 -5.44 -17.90 -2.61
N VAL A 317 -5.85 -16.81 -1.99
CA VAL A 317 -5.14 -15.53 -2.09
C VAL A 317 -4.11 -15.36 -1.00
N SER A 318 -4.35 -15.87 0.20
CA SER A 318 -3.46 -15.72 1.36
C SER A 318 -2.61 -16.96 1.60
N ASP A 319 -3.24 -18.10 1.80
CA ASP A 319 -2.56 -19.29 2.32
C ASP A 319 -1.74 -20.03 1.25
N VAL A 320 -2.26 -20.16 0.03
CA VAL A 320 -1.51 -20.80 -1.07
C VAL A 320 -0.22 -20.05 -1.41
N PRO A 321 -0.20 -18.71 -1.58
CA PRO A 321 1.04 -17.99 -1.80
C PRO A 321 1.99 -18.03 -0.59
N ALA A 322 1.46 -18.00 0.64
CA ALA A 322 2.28 -18.04 1.84
C ALA A 322 2.96 -19.42 2.01
N THR A 323 2.22 -20.52 1.85
CA THR A 323 2.79 -21.88 1.90
C THR A 323 3.85 -22.10 0.83
N LEU A 324 3.57 -21.62 -0.40
CA LEU A 324 4.58 -21.67 -1.48
C LEU A 324 5.81 -20.85 -1.14
N SER A 325 5.65 -19.67 -0.56
CA SER A 325 6.75 -18.81 -0.13
C SER A 325 7.60 -19.46 0.96
N VAL A 326 6.98 -20.10 1.96
CA VAL A 326 7.70 -20.84 3.01
C VAL A 326 8.49 -22.01 2.42
N LEU A 327 7.93 -22.74 1.46
CA LEU A 327 8.64 -23.82 0.77
C LEU A 327 9.86 -23.28 0.00
N LEU A 328 9.71 -22.17 -0.71
CA LEU A 328 10.82 -21.53 -1.44
C LEU A 328 11.91 -21.03 -0.47
N LEU A 329 11.53 -20.44 0.67
CA LEU A 329 12.47 -20.00 1.71
C LEU A 329 13.18 -21.19 2.36
N TRP A 330 12.48 -22.31 2.58
CA TRP A 330 13.09 -23.54 3.09
C TRP A 330 14.25 -23.98 2.21
N PHE A 331 14.02 -24.10 0.89
CA PHE A 331 15.05 -24.48 -0.08
C PHE A 331 16.13 -23.40 -0.27
N GLY A 332 15.75 -22.12 -0.22
CA GLY A 332 16.64 -20.98 -0.46
C GLY A 332 17.62 -20.72 0.68
N LEU A 333 17.16 -20.81 1.92
CA LEU A 333 17.93 -20.50 3.12
C LEU A 333 18.49 -21.76 3.82
N GLY A 334 18.09 -22.97 3.39
CA GLY A 334 18.53 -24.22 4.03
C GLY A 334 18.01 -24.36 5.46
N LEU A 335 16.76 -23.95 5.72
CA LEU A 335 16.13 -24.06 7.04
C LEU A 335 16.05 -25.51 7.48
N SER A 336 16.04 -25.77 8.80
CA SER A 336 15.79 -27.10 9.32
C SER A 336 14.36 -27.56 9.06
N ALA A 337 14.12 -28.86 8.94
CA ALA A 337 12.78 -29.40 8.73
C ALA A 337 11.80 -28.99 9.85
N PRO A 338 12.17 -28.98 11.15
CA PRO A 338 11.29 -28.49 12.21
C PRO A 338 10.90 -27.02 12.04
N ASP A 339 11.86 -26.15 11.68
CA ASP A 339 11.58 -24.72 11.46
C ASP A 339 10.63 -24.50 10.29
N ALA A 340 10.84 -25.21 9.19
CA ALA A 340 9.96 -25.16 8.03
C ALA A 340 8.54 -25.65 8.37
N LEU A 341 8.41 -26.73 9.10
CA LEU A 341 7.10 -27.25 9.57
C LEU A 341 6.41 -26.26 10.52
N ALA A 342 7.18 -25.62 11.42
CA ALA A 342 6.63 -24.57 12.30
C ALA A 342 6.10 -23.38 11.50
N LEU A 343 6.83 -22.92 10.46
CA LEU A 343 6.38 -21.86 9.57
C LEU A 343 5.12 -22.25 8.78
N LEU A 344 5.04 -23.49 8.29
CA LEU A 344 3.83 -23.98 7.60
C LEU A 344 2.63 -24.07 8.56
N ALA A 345 2.83 -24.59 9.77
CA ALA A 345 1.79 -24.60 10.79
C ALA A 345 1.31 -23.18 11.13
N LEU A 346 2.21 -22.22 11.18
CA LEU A 346 1.91 -20.81 11.39
C LEU A 346 1.02 -20.25 10.29
N CYS A 347 1.29 -20.59 9.01
CA CYS A 347 0.43 -20.17 7.90
C CYS A 347 -1.02 -20.66 8.10
N VAL A 348 -1.20 -21.93 8.47
CA VAL A 348 -2.53 -22.48 8.74
C VAL A 348 -3.21 -21.81 9.94
N CYS A 349 -2.47 -21.53 11.00
CA CYS A 349 -3.01 -20.80 12.16
C CYS A 349 -3.46 -19.38 11.78
N CYS A 350 -2.68 -18.67 10.98
CA CYS A 350 -3.06 -17.35 10.48
C CYS A 350 -4.33 -17.40 9.62
N LEU A 351 -4.49 -18.44 8.79
CA LEU A 351 -5.70 -18.65 8.01
C LEU A 351 -6.94 -18.80 8.90
N LEU A 352 -6.86 -19.62 9.94
CA LEU A 352 -7.97 -19.83 10.86
C LEU A 352 -8.40 -18.52 11.55
N TYR A 353 -7.44 -17.68 11.91
CA TYR A 353 -7.68 -16.37 12.50
C TYR A 353 -8.32 -15.38 11.52
N THR A 354 -7.93 -15.41 10.24
CA THR A 354 -8.42 -14.50 9.21
C THR A 354 -9.69 -14.98 8.52
N SER A 355 -10.16 -16.20 8.82
CA SER A 355 -11.40 -16.75 8.23
C SER A 355 -12.65 -16.08 8.80
N PRO A 356 -13.64 -15.75 7.95
CA PRO A 356 -14.87 -15.09 8.40
C PRO A 356 -15.70 -16.03 9.27
N SER A 357 -16.17 -15.52 10.41
CA SER A 357 -17.07 -16.23 11.31
C SER A 357 -18.54 -15.83 11.03
N PRO A 358 -19.51 -16.72 11.23
CA PRO A 358 -20.92 -16.35 11.19
C PRO A 358 -21.29 -15.22 12.16
N ARG A 359 -20.50 -15.00 13.22
CA ARG A 359 -20.69 -13.91 14.19
C ARG A 359 -20.35 -12.52 13.62
N ASP A 360 -19.55 -12.47 12.54
CA ASP A 360 -19.14 -11.21 11.91
C ASP A 360 -20.26 -10.59 11.05
N CYS A 361 -21.39 -11.28 10.92
CA CYS A 361 -22.56 -10.85 10.14
C CYS A 361 -23.79 -10.49 11.00
N SER A 362 -23.68 -10.51 12.32
CA SER A 362 -24.80 -10.23 13.24
C SER A 362 -24.89 -8.72 13.58
#